data_b720a6938ee65f568d8bbf06a12ac3a2
#
_entry.id   b720a6938ee65f568d8bbf06a12ac3a2
#
_cell.length_a   1.000
_cell.length_b   1.000
_cell.length_c   1.000
_cell.angle_alpha   90.00
_cell.angle_beta   90.00
_cell.angle_gamma   90.00
#
_symmetry.space_group_name_H-M   'P 1'
#
loop_
_entity.id
_entity.type
_entity.pdbx_description
1 polymer ?
#
loop_
_entity_poly.entity_id
_entity_poly.type
_entity_poly.pdbx_seq_one_letter_code
_entity_poly.pdbx_strand_id
1 'polypeptide(L)'
;MPLASIYADLSGFTDYIDRAIELGMIADAVKALHVIREEFQNVVHDDFGGRKVRFIGDCIHALHAEGDHRETNSEETIMEAAKCAGAIRSSFELCKSALVGVNELGLAVGVEYGQTPISKIGIQGDRSVRVASSKTTSVSEAMQKSCAHNETRFGPEVLKLAPVALNDLISSDGMAGDLQFDDVSTAVSAPAVAEVAAPYARAHAPSAVADTRAHLEKK
;
A
#
# COMPACT_ATOMS: atom_id res chain seq x y z
N MET A 1 9.00 -15.42 8.82
CA MET A 1 7.59 -15.78 8.56
C MET A 1 7.21 -15.35 7.16
N PRO A 2 6.26 -16.01 6.49
CA PRO A 2 5.70 -15.51 5.25
C PRO A 2 4.93 -14.21 5.53
N LEU A 3 5.02 -13.24 4.63
CA LEU A 3 4.32 -11.96 4.72
C LEU A 3 4.29 -11.26 3.35
N ALA A 4 3.45 -10.27 3.20
CA ALA A 4 3.47 -9.36 2.05
C ALA A 4 4.37 -8.15 2.35
N SER A 5 5.17 -7.78 1.37
CA SER A 5 6.01 -6.58 1.35
C SER A 5 5.43 -5.58 0.36
N ILE A 6 5.22 -4.35 0.78
CA ILE A 6 4.63 -3.26 0.00
C ILE A 6 5.64 -2.12 -0.05
N TYR A 7 6.01 -1.69 -1.25
CA TYR A 7 6.72 -0.44 -1.49
C TYR A 7 5.79 0.52 -2.21
N ALA A 8 5.63 1.73 -1.70
CA ALA A 8 4.87 2.78 -2.36
C ALA A 8 5.70 4.07 -2.39
N ASP A 9 5.89 4.64 -3.57
CA ASP A 9 6.83 5.72 -3.87
C ASP A 9 6.18 6.79 -4.75
N LEU A 10 6.48 8.06 -4.49
CA LEU A 10 5.90 9.18 -5.22
C LEU A 10 6.63 9.39 -6.57
N SER A 11 5.96 9.10 -7.66
CA SER A 11 6.50 9.38 -9.00
C SER A 11 6.56 10.88 -9.27
N GLY A 12 7.73 11.37 -9.71
CA GLY A 12 7.95 12.80 -10.00
C GLY A 12 8.35 13.63 -8.79
N PHE A 13 8.60 13.01 -7.63
CA PHE A 13 8.90 13.75 -6.39
C PHE A 13 10.21 14.56 -6.47
N THR A 14 11.24 14.05 -7.12
CA THR A 14 12.51 14.78 -7.29
C THR A 14 12.29 16.09 -8.05
N ASP A 15 11.60 16.03 -9.19
CA ASP A 15 11.31 17.21 -10.00
C ASP A 15 10.40 18.20 -9.25
N TYR A 16 9.49 17.69 -8.43
CA TYR A 16 8.63 18.50 -7.56
C TYR A 16 9.45 19.28 -6.53
N ILE A 17 10.42 18.64 -5.88
CA ILE A 17 11.31 19.30 -4.90
C ILE A 17 12.21 20.33 -5.60
N ASP A 18 12.82 19.99 -6.74
CA ASP A 18 13.68 20.91 -7.48
C ASP A 18 12.90 22.17 -7.89
N ARG A 19 11.69 22.03 -8.41
CA ARG A 19 10.81 23.15 -8.72
C ARG A 19 10.44 23.97 -7.48
N ALA A 20 10.17 23.31 -6.34
CA ALA A 20 9.88 24.01 -5.09
C ALA A 20 11.06 24.85 -4.58
N ILE A 21 12.29 24.36 -4.79
CA ILE A 21 13.52 25.12 -4.48
C ILE A 21 13.62 26.36 -5.38
N GLU A 22 13.45 26.19 -6.67
CA GLU A 22 13.50 27.29 -7.66
C GLU A 22 12.47 28.40 -7.37
N LEU A 23 11.29 28.00 -6.91
CA LEU A 23 10.18 28.91 -6.58
C LEU A 23 10.25 29.46 -5.14
N GLY A 24 11.19 29.03 -4.32
CA GLY A 24 11.28 29.42 -2.91
C GLY A 24 10.16 28.81 -2.03
N MET A 25 9.54 27.73 -2.47
CA MET A 25 8.39 27.07 -1.82
C MET A 25 8.76 25.75 -1.11
N ILE A 26 10.04 25.54 -0.82
CA ILE A 26 10.53 24.29 -0.22
C ILE A 26 9.83 23.94 1.11
N ALA A 27 9.47 24.95 1.93
CA ALA A 27 8.78 24.71 3.19
C ALA A 27 7.40 24.10 3.00
N ASP A 28 6.67 24.50 1.95
CA ASP A 28 5.36 23.93 1.62
C ASP A 28 5.48 22.53 1.03
N ALA A 29 6.50 22.28 0.20
CA ALA A 29 6.80 20.96 -0.32
C ALA A 29 7.15 19.95 0.79
N VAL A 30 7.94 20.36 1.78
CA VAL A 30 8.27 19.54 2.95
C VAL A 30 7.04 19.24 3.81
N LYS A 31 6.16 20.24 4.00
CA LYS A 31 4.88 20.03 4.70
C LYS A 31 3.98 19.04 3.96
N ALA A 32 3.88 19.19 2.63
CA ALA A 32 3.10 18.26 1.80
C ALA A 32 3.62 16.82 1.92
N LEU A 33 4.94 16.64 1.82
CA LEU A 33 5.55 15.32 2.05
C LEU A 33 5.25 14.77 3.44
N HIS A 34 5.32 15.61 4.48
CA HIS A 34 5.02 15.19 5.85
C HIS A 34 3.58 14.66 5.96
N VAL A 35 2.60 15.40 5.43
CA VAL A 35 1.19 14.97 5.43
C VAL A 35 1.01 13.65 4.67
N ILE A 36 1.55 13.53 3.46
CA ILE A 36 1.45 12.31 2.66
C ILE A 36 2.06 11.12 3.40
N ARG A 37 3.23 11.28 4.04
CA ARG A 37 3.86 10.21 4.82
C ARG A 37 3.06 9.82 6.05
N GLU A 38 2.43 10.77 6.74
CA GLU A 38 1.54 10.47 7.87
C GLU A 38 0.32 9.68 7.38
N GLU A 39 -0.31 10.09 6.29
CA GLU A 39 -1.46 9.36 5.72
C GLU A 39 -1.10 7.94 5.30
N PHE A 40 0.03 7.75 4.60
CA PHE A 40 0.49 6.40 4.25
C PHE A 40 0.76 5.53 5.48
N GLN A 41 1.33 6.11 6.54
CA GLN A 41 1.54 5.39 7.80
C GLN A 41 0.23 5.03 8.47
N ASN A 42 -0.76 5.94 8.50
CA ASN A 42 -2.06 5.72 9.10
C ASN A 42 -2.80 4.61 8.35
N VAL A 43 -2.83 4.65 7.01
CA VAL A 43 -3.41 3.56 6.20
C VAL A 43 -2.75 2.23 6.55
N VAL A 44 -1.43 2.14 6.50
CA VAL A 44 -0.72 0.88 6.79
C VAL A 44 -0.98 0.38 8.19
N HIS A 45 -0.93 1.24 9.20
CA HIS A 45 -0.94 0.84 10.60
C HIS A 45 -2.33 0.81 11.20
N ASP A 46 -3.11 1.89 11.03
CA ASP A 46 -4.36 2.08 11.75
C ASP A 46 -5.53 1.41 11.01
N ASP A 47 -5.53 1.46 9.67
CA ASP A 47 -6.60 0.86 8.87
C ASP A 47 -6.37 -0.63 8.59
N PHE A 48 -5.12 -1.04 8.35
CA PHE A 48 -4.79 -2.41 7.92
C PHE A 48 -3.97 -3.21 8.93
N GLY A 49 -3.63 -2.67 10.10
CA GLY A 49 -2.83 -3.39 11.11
C GLY A 49 -1.42 -3.78 10.65
N GLY A 50 -1.00 -3.30 9.49
CA GLY A 50 0.31 -3.55 8.91
C GLY A 50 1.45 -2.88 9.69
N ARG A 51 2.67 -3.17 9.31
CA ARG A 51 3.84 -2.61 9.97
C ARG A 51 4.72 -1.83 9.00
N LYS A 52 4.81 -0.52 9.21
CA LYS A 52 5.84 0.28 8.56
C LYS A 52 7.21 -0.20 9.02
N VAL A 53 8.08 -0.51 8.06
CA VAL A 53 9.51 -0.76 8.30
C VAL A 53 10.23 0.58 8.40
N ARG A 54 10.12 1.40 7.36
CA ARG A 54 10.77 2.71 7.27
C ARG A 54 10.20 3.56 6.14
N PHE A 55 10.50 4.85 6.18
CA PHE A 55 10.48 5.70 5.01
C PHE A 55 11.90 5.82 4.41
N ILE A 56 11.99 5.88 3.08
CA ILE A 56 13.21 6.16 2.32
C ILE A 56 12.85 7.33 1.42
N GLY A 57 13.15 8.57 1.87
CA GLY A 57 12.65 9.76 1.17
C GLY A 57 11.12 9.81 1.19
N ASP A 58 10.53 9.79 0.02
CA ASP A 58 9.08 9.76 -0.25
C ASP A 58 8.50 8.33 -0.34
N CYS A 59 9.36 7.32 -0.36
CA CYS A 59 8.95 5.91 -0.41
C CYS A 59 8.62 5.35 0.97
N ILE A 60 7.47 4.69 1.14
CA ILE A 60 7.17 3.84 2.30
C ILE A 60 7.47 2.38 1.99
N HIS A 61 8.15 1.70 2.91
CA HIS A 61 8.24 0.24 2.95
C HIS A 61 7.40 -0.28 4.11
N ALA A 62 6.39 -1.08 3.80
CA ALA A 62 5.47 -1.67 4.74
C ALA A 62 5.42 -3.19 4.61
N LEU A 63 5.00 -3.86 5.68
CA LEU A 63 4.81 -5.30 5.75
C LEU A 63 3.42 -5.60 6.29
N HIS A 64 2.80 -6.64 5.72
CA HIS A 64 1.49 -7.11 6.14
C HIS A 64 1.49 -8.64 6.28
N ALA A 65 0.78 -9.17 7.28
CA ALA A 65 0.61 -10.60 7.47
C ALA A 65 -0.68 -10.87 8.24
N GLU A 66 -1.50 -11.76 7.71
CA GLU A 66 -2.72 -12.28 8.34
C GLU A 66 -2.52 -13.73 8.77
N GLY A 67 -3.23 -14.14 9.81
CA GLY A 67 -3.13 -15.47 10.38
C GLY A 67 -2.98 -15.44 11.90
N ASP A 68 -2.44 -16.52 12.45
CA ASP A 68 -2.22 -16.63 13.87
C ASP A 68 -0.72 -16.62 14.24
N HIS A 69 -0.39 -16.88 15.52
CA HIS A 69 0.99 -16.89 16.03
C HIS A 69 1.84 -18.06 15.50
N ARG A 70 1.28 -18.99 14.75
CA ARG A 70 1.94 -20.20 14.23
C ARG A 70 2.00 -20.21 12.73
N GLU A 71 0.94 -19.75 12.07
CA GLU A 71 0.78 -19.88 10.63
C GLU A 71 0.22 -18.59 10.02
N THR A 72 0.78 -18.20 8.88
CA THR A 72 0.30 -17.08 8.09
C THR A 72 -0.67 -17.61 7.03
N ASN A 73 -1.85 -17.00 6.94
CA ASN A 73 -2.80 -17.23 5.86
C ASN A 73 -2.33 -16.45 4.62
N SER A 74 -1.84 -17.15 3.61
CA SER A 74 -1.27 -16.53 2.42
C SER A 74 -2.30 -15.78 1.59
N GLU A 75 -3.48 -16.37 1.40
CA GLU A 75 -4.56 -15.80 0.58
C GLU A 75 -5.09 -14.50 1.22
N GLU A 76 -5.39 -14.54 2.50
CA GLU A 76 -5.85 -13.39 3.28
C GLU A 76 -4.78 -12.30 3.36
N THR A 77 -3.52 -12.67 3.59
CA THR A 77 -2.38 -11.74 3.59
C THR A 77 -2.23 -11.01 2.26
N ILE A 78 -2.32 -11.71 1.14
CA ILE A 78 -2.20 -11.14 -0.20
C ILE A 78 -3.38 -10.21 -0.47
N MET A 79 -4.58 -10.61 -0.09
CA MET A 79 -5.79 -9.82 -0.29
C MET A 79 -5.75 -8.52 0.52
N GLU A 80 -5.41 -8.59 1.79
CA GLU A 80 -5.30 -7.41 2.65
C GLU A 80 -4.14 -6.50 2.22
N ALA A 81 -3.03 -7.06 1.73
CA ALA A 81 -1.94 -6.27 1.14
C ALA A 81 -2.37 -5.55 -0.14
N ALA A 82 -3.20 -6.19 -0.98
CA ALA A 82 -3.75 -5.54 -2.18
C ALA A 82 -4.74 -4.41 -1.83
N LYS A 83 -5.61 -4.64 -0.85
CA LYS A 83 -6.50 -3.59 -0.31
C LYS A 83 -5.70 -2.43 0.28
N CYS A 84 -4.66 -2.72 1.06
CA CYS A 84 -3.77 -1.72 1.64
C CYS A 84 -3.08 -0.90 0.53
N ALA A 85 -2.59 -1.54 -0.53
CA ALA A 85 -1.99 -0.85 -1.68
C ALA A 85 -3.00 0.08 -2.38
N GLY A 86 -4.24 -0.38 -2.60
CA GLY A 86 -5.34 0.43 -3.12
C GLY A 86 -5.72 1.58 -2.19
N ALA A 87 -5.75 1.34 -0.87
CA ALA A 87 -6.07 2.36 0.12
C ALA A 87 -4.98 3.45 0.21
N ILE A 88 -3.69 3.08 0.13
CA ILE A 88 -2.58 4.05 0.04
C ILE A 88 -2.79 4.96 -1.17
N ARG A 89 -3.17 4.42 -2.32
CA ARG A 89 -3.46 5.20 -3.54
C ARG A 89 -4.68 6.10 -3.35
N SER A 90 -5.79 5.57 -2.83
CA SER A 90 -7.00 6.35 -2.58
C SER A 90 -6.74 7.51 -1.60
N SER A 91 -5.97 7.26 -0.53
CA SER A 91 -5.54 8.31 0.41
C SER A 91 -4.62 9.33 -0.26
N PHE A 92 -3.73 8.91 -1.17
CA PHE A 92 -2.89 9.83 -1.93
C PHE A 92 -3.72 10.76 -2.84
N GLU A 93 -4.76 10.26 -3.51
CA GLU A 93 -5.65 11.11 -4.33
C GLU A 93 -6.41 12.14 -3.45
N LEU A 94 -6.79 11.77 -2.21
CA LEU A 94 -7.33 12.74 -1.26
C LEU A 94 -6.28 13.80 -0.87
N CYS A 95 -5.03 13.40 -0.62
CA CYS A 95 -3.93 14.34 -0.38
C CYS A 95 -3.73 15.30 -1.56
N LYS A 96 -3.79 14.81 -2.81
CA LYS A 96 -3.69 15.65 -4.01
C LYS A 96 -4.80 16.69 -4.07
N SER A 97 -6.01 16.33 -3.65
CA SER A 97 -7.14 17.27 -3.62
C SER A 97 -7.03 18.34 -2.54
N ALA A 98 -6.29 18.06 -1.46
CA ALA A 98 -6.17 18.92 -0.28
C ALA A 98 -4.89 19.76 -0.24
N LEU A 99 -3.82 19.32 -0.90
CA LEU A 99 -2.50 19.93 -0.85
C LEU A 99 -2.19 20.68 -2.15
N VAL A 100 -1.57 21.85 -2.00
CA VAL A 100 -1.20 22.68 -3.15
C VAL A 100 0.10 22.16 -3.78
N GLY A 101 0.13 22.08 -5.10
CA GLY A 101 1.34 21.80 -5.88
C GLY A 101 1.70 20.31 -6.06
N VAL A 102 0.93 19.39 -5.49
CA VAL A 102 1.19 17.95 -5.58
C VAL A 102 0.42 17.22 -6.69
N ASN A 103 -0.37 17.96 -7.49
CA ASN A 103 -1.25 17.36 -8.51
C ASN A 103 -0.50 16.59 -9.60
N GLU A 104 0.75 16.94 -9.88
CA GLU A 104 1.58 16.30 -10.89
C GLU A 104 2.28 15.04 -10.38
N LEU A 105 2.24 14.79 -9.08
CA LEU A 105 2.80 13.59 -8.50
C LEU A 105 1.91 12.38 -8.79
N GLY A 106 2.55 11.25 -9.06
CA GLY A 106 1.92 9.95 -9.12
C GLY A 106 2.33 9.06 -7.97
N LEU A 107 1.79 7.86 -7.93
CA LEU A 107 2.13 6.85 -6.95
C LEU A 107 2.42 5.51 -7.63
N ALA A 108 3.64 5.01 -7.45
CA ALA A 108 4.09 3.69 -7.92
C ALA A 108 4.08 2.71 -6.75
N VAL A 109 3.38 1.59 -6.88
CA VAL A 109 3.27 0.59 -5.80
C VAL A 109 3.75 -0.77 -6.27
N GLY A 110 4.60 -1.43 -5.46
CA GLY A 110 5.05 -2.80 -5.69
C GLY A 110 4.71 -3.70 -4.51
N VAL A 111 4.12 -4.86 -4.79
CA VAL A 111 3.69 -5.83 -3.77
C VAL A 111 4.27 -7.21 -4.10
N GLU A 112 4.86 -7.87 -3.10
CA GLU A 112 5.30 -9.25 -3.21
C GLU A 112 5.05 -10.02 -1.91
N TYR A 113 4.83 -11.32 -2.01
CA TYR A 113 4.61 -12.21 -0.87
C TYR A 113 5.73 -13.22 -0.73
N GLY A 114 6.11 -13.55 0.50
CA GLY A 114 7.05 -14.63 0.77
C GLY A 114 7.77 -14.54 2.11
N GLN A 115 8.72 -15.44 2.30
CA GLN A 115 9.49 -15.54 3.55
C GLN A 115 10.35 -14.31 3.78
N THR A 116 10.12 -13.63 4.90
CA THR A 116 10.89 -12.44 5.26
C THR A 116 11.25 -12.45 6.75
N PRO A 117 12.54 -12.46 7.09
CA PRO A 117 13.00 -12.22 8.45
C PRO A 117 12.82 -10.75 8.81
N ILE A 118 12.27 -10.49 9.99
CA ILE A 118 12.19 -9.14 10.55
C ILE A 118 13.13 -9.10 11.76
N SER A 119 14.04 -8.15 11.75
CA SER A 119 14.97 -7.91 12.85
C SER A 119 14.85 -6.48 13.35
N LYS A 120 15.15 -6.30 14.63
CA LYS A 120 15.29 -4.98 15.23
C LYS A 120 16.77 -4.81 15.58
N ILE A 121 17.42 -3.83 14.96
CA ILE A 121 18.85 -3.57 15.11
C ILE A 121 19.03 -2.23 15.83
N GLY A 122 20.01 -2.15 16.74
CA GLY A 122 20.36 -0.96 17.49
C GLY A 122 20.07 -1.07 18.98
N ILE A 123 20.27 0.03 19.70
CA ILE A 123 20.03 0.15 21.13
C ILE A 123 18.53 0.31 21.39
N GLN A 124 18.02 -0.18 22.50
CA GLN A 124 16.59 -0.07 22.84
C GLN A 124 16.06 1.37 22.76
N GLY A 125 14.78 1.51 22.41
CA GLY A 125 14.09 2.79 22.27
C GLY A 125 14.22 3.39 20.86
N ASP A 126 14.29 4.71 20.79
CA ASP A 126 14.28 5.48 19.52
C ASP A 126 15.50 5.26 18.62
N ARG A 127 16.55 4.62 19.16
CA ARG A 127 17.77 4.28 18.41
C ARG A 127 17.71 2.90 17.76
N SER A 128 16.58 2.20 17.81
CA SER A 128 16.40 0.93 17.17
C SER A 128 15.68 1.07 15.83
N VAL A 129 16.18 0.35 14.82
CA VAL A 129 15.62 0.35 13.47
C VAL A 129 15.11 -1.05 13.14
N ARG A 130 13.91 -1.14 12.57
CA ARG A 130 13.45 -2.38 11.97
C ARG A 130 14.14 -2.59 10.63
N VAL A 131 14.57 -3.82 10.42
CA VAL A 131 15.16 -4.27 9.17
C VAL A 131 14.40 -5.49 8.71
N ALA A 132 13.90 -5.41 7.49
CA ALA A 132 13.34 -6.54 6.76
C ALA A 132 14.12 -6.65 5.45
N SER A 133 14.79 -7.77 5.23
CA SER A 133 15.59 -7.99 4.02
C SER A 133 15.43 -9.43 3.58
N SER A 134 14.92 -9.61 2.36
CA SER A 134 14.65 -10.91 1.76
C SER A 134 14.53 -10.77 0.25
N LYS A 135 14.42 -11.90 -0.46
CA LYS A 135 14.03 -11.90 -1.87
C LYS A 135 12.67 -11.19 -2.07
N THR A 136 11.73 -11.42 -1.16
CA THR A 136 10.38 -10.80 -1.19
C THR A 136 10.48 -9.28 -1.18
N THR A 137 11.25 -8.70 -0.26
CA THR A 137 11.41 -7.23 -0.18
C THR A 137 12.15 -6.66 -1.39
N SER A 138 13.11 -7.39 -1.94
CA SER A 138 13.82 -6.97 -3.16
C SER A 138 12.93 -7.03 -4.40
N VAL A 139 12.06 -8.04 -4.49
CA VAL A 139 11.11 -8.16 -5.61
C VAL A 139 10.03 -7.08 -5.51
N SER A 140 9.44 -6.83 -4.35
CA SER A 140 8.44 -5.76 -4.20
C SER A 140 9.03 -4.38 -4.53
N GLU A 141 10.26 -4.10 -4.14
CA GLU A 141 10.98 -2.88 -4.54
C GLU A 141 11.22 -2.83 -6.06
N ALA A 142 11.61 -3.95 -6.68
CA ALA A 142 11.79 -4.02 -8.13
C ALA A 142 10.47 -3.83 -8.89
N MET A 143 9.36 -4.40 -8.38
CA MET A 143 8.02 -4.17 -8.94
C MET A 143 7.65 -2.68 -8.87
N GLN A 144 7.82 -2.04 -7.72
CA GLN A 144 7.58 -0.61 -7.57
C GLN A 144 8.41 0.22 -8.56
N LYS A 145 9.72 -0.06 -8.68
CA LYS A 145 10.61 0.65 -9.62
C LYS A 145 10.29 0.44 -11.10
N SER A 146 9.59 -0.64 -11.44
CA SER A 146 9.14 -0.92 -12.79
C SER A 146 7.79 -0.30 -13.15
N CYS A 147 7.09 0.31 -12.17
CA CYS A 147 5.84 0.99 -12.40
C CYS A 147 6.03 2.28 -13.20
N ALA A 148 5.07 2.56 -14.07
CA ALA A 148 4.84 3.90 -14.57
C ALA A 148 4.16 4.79 -13.50
N HIS A 149 3.74 5.98 -13.89
CA HIS A 149 3.31 7.06 -12.99
C HIS A 149 2.27 6.67 -11.92
N ASN A 150 1.25 5.88 -12.28
CA ASN A 150 0.16 5.48 -11.39
C ASN A 150 -0.15 3.98 -11.51
N GLU A 151 0.87 3.14 -11.41
CA GLU A 151 0.71 1.70 -11.50
C GLU A 151 0.91 1.02 -10.14
N THR A 152 0.24 -0.11 -9.98
CA THR A 152 0.53 -1.11 -8.95
C THR A 152 1.00 -2.38 -9.63
N ARG A 153 2.14 -2.94 -9.19
CA ARG A 153 2.67 -4.19 -9.72
C ARG A 153 2.80 -5.24 -8.64
N PHE A 154 2.31 -6.41 -8.96
CA PHE A 154 2.35 -7.59 -8.12
C PHE A 154 3.44 -8.55 -8.60
N GLY A 155 4.23 -9.02 -7.67
CA GLY A 155 5.31 -9.95 -7.99
C GLY A 155 4.83 -11.41 -8.16
N PRO A 156 5.73 -12.29 -8.60
CA PRO A 156 5.37 -13.63 -9.07
C PRO A 156 4.73 -14.54 -8.00
N GLU A 157 5.10 -14.41 -6.73
CA GLU A 157 4.47 -15.26 -5.69
C GLU A 157 3.06 -14.76 -5.36
N VAL A 158 2.80 -13.44 -5.45
CA VAL A 158 1.44 -12.91 -5.36
C VAL A 158 0.59 -13.47 -6.50
N LEU A 159 1.04 -13.39 -7.75
CA LEU A 159 0.30 -13.89 -8.92
C LEU A 159 -0.01 -15.40 -8.82
N LYS A 160 0.88 -16.16 -8.22
CA LYS A 160 0.71 -17.61 -8.04
C LYS A 160 -0.32 -17.97 -6.97
N LEU A 161 -0.44 -17.15 -5.92
CA LEU A 161 -1.22 -17.46 -4.72
C LEU A 161 -2.44 -16.56 -4.57
N ALA A 162 -2.60 -15.56 -5.45
CA ALA A 162 -3.70 -14.61 -5.39
C ALA A 162 -5.06 -15.29 -5.56
N PRO A 163 -6.06 -14.89 -4.78
CA PRO A 163 -7.45 -15.31 -5.01
C PRO A 163 -7.94 -14.92 -6.40
N VAL A 164 -8.89 -15.67 -6.94
CA VAL A 164 -9.48 -15.40 -8.26
C VAL A 164 -9.98 -13.96 -8.38
N ALA A 165 -10.63 -13.43 -7.35
CA ALA A 165 -11.14 -12.07 -7.33
C ALA A 165 -10.04 -11.00 -7.54
N LEU A 166 -8.83 -11.23 -7.03
CA LEU A 166 -7.71 -10.33 -7.25
C LEU A 166 -7.10 -10.50 -8.64
N ASN A 167 -7.06 -11.74 -9.15
CA ASN A 167 -6.54 -12.03 -10.48
C ASN A 167 -7.34 -11.33 -11.60
N ASP A 168 -8.64 -11.08 -11.40
CA ASP A 168 -9.48 -10.34 -12.35
C ASP A 168 -9.11 -8.85 -12.46
N LEU A 169 -8.43 -8.31 -11.47
CA LEU A 169 -7.95 -6.91 -11.44
C LEU A 169 -6.52 -6.74 -11.96
N ILE A 170 -5.79 -7.84 -12.11
CA ILE A 170 -4.37 -7.84 -12.43
C ILE A 170 -4.16 -8.44 -13.81
N SER A 171 -3.39 -7.78 -14.66
CA SER A 171 -2.97 -8.35 -15.94
C SER A 171 -1.99 -9.52 -15.75
N SER A 172 -1.80 -10.32 -16.79
CA SER A 172 -0.93 -11.52 -16.75
C SER A 172 0.54 -11.23 -16.43
N ASP A 173 0.98 -9.98 -16.60
CA ASP A 173 2.33 -9.51 -16.25
C ASP A 173 2.39 -8.87 -14.83
N GLY A 174 1.31 -8.97 -14.07
CA GLY A 174 1.25 -8.49 -12.69
C GLY A 174 0.90 -7.01 -12.54
N MET A 175 0.50 -6.32 -13.60
CA MET A 175 0.19 -4.90 -13.55
C MET A 175 -1.30 -4.67 -13.29
N ALA A 176 -1.60 -3.76 -12.38
CA ALA A 176 -2.90 -3.12 -12.23
C ALA A 176 -2.70 -1.61 -12.38
N GLY A 177 -3.37 -0.99 -13.36
CA GLY A 177 -3.40 0.46 -13.49
C GLY A 177 -4.20 1.04 -12.34
N ASP A 178 -3.90 2.25 -11.93
CA ASP A 178 -4.64 3.08 -10.95
C ASP A 178 -5.56 2.34 -9.94
N LEU A 179 -5.03 1.25 -9.34
CA LEU A 179 -5.78 0.35 -8.46
C LEU A 179 -6.20 1.07 -7.18
N GLN A 180 -7.49 1.30 -7.03
CA GLN A 180 -8.07 1.97 -5.86
C GLN A 180 -8.57 0.95 -4.81
N PHE A 181 -8.81 1.41 -3.59
CA PHE A 181 -9.38 0.58 -2.52
C PHE A 181 -10.72 -0.05 -2.91
N ASP A 182 -11.59 0.74 -3.53
CA ASP A 182 -12.93 0.30 -3.91
C ASP A 182 -12.90 -0.78 -5.00
N ASP A 183 -11.91 -0.78 -5.89
CA ASP A 183 -11.74 -1.82 -6.91
C ASP A 183 -11.51 -3.18 -6.26
N VAL A 184 -10.56 -3.25 -5.32
CA VAL A 184 -10.22 -4.49 -4.61
C VAL A 184 -11.38 -4.92 -3.71
N SER A 185 -11.98 -4.00 -2.97
CA SER A 185 -13.08 -4.29 -2.05
C SER A 185 -14.33 -4.80 -2.78
N THR A 186 -14.63 -4.23 -3.94
CA THR A 186 -15.75 -4.66 -4.78
C THR A 186 -15.49 -6.04 -5.38
N ALA A 187 -14.31 -6.31 -5.89
CA ALA A 187 -13.94 -7.61 -6.44
C ALA A 187 -14.04 -8.73 -5.39
N VAL A 188 -13.66 -8.45 -4.16
CA VAL A 188 -13.77 -9.41 -3.03
C VAL A 188 -15.23 -9.61 -2.61
N SER A 189 -16.05 -8.57 -2.68
CA SER A 189 -17.46 -8.62 -2.28
C SER A 189 -18.37 -9.20 -3.37
N ALA A 190 -17.88 -9.29 -4.60
CA ALA A 190 -18.62 -9.91 -5.69
C ALA A 190 -18.79 -11.42 -5.41
N PRO A 191 -20.02 -11.98 -5.44
CA PRO A 191 -20.19 -13.39 -5.28
C PRO A 191 -19.43 -14.10 -6.40
N ALA A 192 -18.58 -15.05 -6.05
CA ALA A 192 -17.95 -15.93 -7.04
C ALA A 192 -19.06 -16.51 -7.91
N VAL A 193 -19.06 -16.17 -9.20
CA VAL A 193 -20.03 -16.71 -10.16
C VAL A 193 -19.62 -18.15 -10.41
N ALA A 194 -20.00 -19.03 -9.51
CA ALA A 194 -20.17 -20.46 -9.76
C ALA A 194 -20.88 -21.14 -8.59
N GLU A 195 -21.98 -21.73 -8.93
CA GLU A 195 -22.70 -22.83 -8.27
C GLU A 195 -23.63 -22.48 -7.10
N VAL A 196 -24.87 -22.62 -7.47
CA VAL A 196 -26.12 -22.66 -6.73
C VAL A 196 -26.01 -23.36 -5.37
N ALA A 197 -26.23 -22.62 -4.29
CA ALA A 197 -27.09 -22.99 -3.17
C ALA A 197 -27.22 -21.85 -2.15
N ALA A 198 -28.40 -21.28 -2.14
CA ALA A 198 -29.23 -20.68 -1.07
C ALA A 198 -28.60 -20.01 0.19
N PRO A 199 -29.38 -19.20 0.90
CA PRO A 199 -28.95 -17.86 1.32
C PRO A 199 -28.63 -17.78 2.80
N TYR A 200 -27.57 -17.08 3.18
CA TYR A 200 -27.51 -16.44 4.50
C TYR A 200 -26.95 -15.02 4.35
N ALA A 201 -27.87 -14.07 4.54
CA ALA A 201 -27.57 -12.66 4.64
C ALA A 201 -27.01 -12.31 6.04
N ARG A 202 -26.03 -11.44 6.09
CA ARG A 202 -25.89 -10.17 6.85
C ARG A 202 -24.43 -9.80 7.01
N ALA A 203 -24.07 -8.76 6.32
CA ALA A 203 -23.86 -7.39 6.83
C ALA A 203 -22.69 -7.24 7.81
N HIS A 204 -21.57 -6.78 7.26
CA HIS A 204 -20.76 -5.73 7.88
C HIS A 204 -19.89 -5.13 6.77
N ALA A 205 -20.21 -3.93 6.30
CA ALA A 205 -19.33 -3.10 5.52
C ALA A 205 -18.47 -2.28 6.50
N PRO A 206 -17.15 -2.39 6.51
CA PRO A 206 -16.31 -1.43 7.19
C PRO A 206 -16.18 -0.18 6.33
N SER A 207 -16.43 0.98 6.94
CA SER A 207 -16.34 2.29 6.31
C SER A 207 -14.90 2.82 6.31
N ALA A 208 -13.94 2.08 5.74
CA ALA A 208 -12.55 2.52 5.71
C ALA A 208 -12.39 3.88 4.97
N VAL A 209 -13.11 4.07 3.86
CA VAL A 209 -13.07 5.33 3.10
C VAL A 209 -13.73 6.50 3.84
N ALA A 210 -14.77 6.24 4.64
CA ALA A 210 -15.42 7.29 5.42
C ALA A 210 -14.54 7.78 6.58
N ASP A 211 -13.78 6.88 7.19
CA ASP A 211 -12.87 7.22 8.29
C ASP A 211 -11.64 7.99 7.81
N THR A 212 -11.09 7.65 6.63
CA THR A 212 -9.97 8.40 6.03
C THR A 212 -10.37 9.85 5.74
N ARG A 213 -11.59 10.06 5.25
CA ARG A 213 -12.12 11.41 5.00
C ARG A 213 -12.35 12.20 6.28
N ALA A 214 -12.87 11.54 7.33
CA ALA A 214 -13.06 12.17 8.64
C ALA A 214 -11.75 12.52 9.35
N HIS A 215 -10.66 11.81 9.06
CA HIS A 215 -9.34 12.07 9.61
C HIS A 215 -8.68 13.31 8.97
N LEU A 216 -8.86 13.51 7.66
CA LEU A 216 -8.39 14.70 6.94
C LEU A 216 -9.16 15.97 7.31
N GLU A 217 -10.46 15.86 7.66
CA GLU A 217 -11.29 17.01 8.04
C GLU A 217 -11.06 17.49 9.48
N LYS A 218 -10.37 16.70 10.32
CA LYS A 218 -10.09 17.03 11.74
C LYS A 218 -8.69 17.59 12.00
N LYS A 219 -7.84 17.68 11.00
CA LYS A 219 -6.50 18.32 11.04
C LYS A 219 -6.47 19.59 10.21
#